data_0032a0c62055424d499159fa8c560403
#
_entry.id   0032a0c62055424d499159fa8c560403
#
_cell.length_a   1.000
_cell.length_b   1.000
_cell.length_c   1.000
_cell.angle_alpha   90.00
_cell.angle_beta   90.00
_cell.angle_gamma   90.00
#
_symmetry.space_group_name_H-M   'P 1'
#
loop_
_entity.id
_entity.type
_entity.pdbx_description
1 polymer ?
#
loop_
_entity_poly.entity_id
_entity_poly.type
_entity_poly.pdbx_seq_one_letter_code
_entity_poly.pdbx_strand_id
1 'polypeptide(L)'
;MLTIYDSNGNRRTDIEAGDSSTQVKEVQGDNVLTLSFTHYEYIALDVNDRVDFEGERYWLTERYIPKQKSGQEWVYDLKFYGIESLVRRFLVLETTDGNTEPVFTLTATPREHVAMIVKCINDGMNHTTDWKVGRVDGTDLIVIDYEGKYCNEALKEIAEAVGGQAEWWVEGQTVNVCRCEHGEEITLGYGKGLTGIERDTTGTDNFYTRLFPVGSTRNIDPSKYGHSRLMLPGGRQYVEIHTEEYGIYDRYEQDAFSGIYPRRIGAVSSVRSEDVKDDDGNPFTVYYFRDDSLNFDPNDYELPDETKRVSFQDGDLSGLGQGEDHYFEVNFNSATREFEIITIWPYDDDTQLPGGKLIPKSGDRYILWNIRMPDEYYPLAEEEFLTAVEQFNTECWQDLAVYKAPTDHVWIEENGVSLSVGRRVRLESEEYFPETGYRSSRITKITRKVNQPGEMDIEISDALHSGAFERVNDSIGELKNYTKSKAEGAALPDIIRSWDKTLPTDNNLFSARRSQAEHISKKKNDRAKGKITFEAGASFGQEDNAGIDDKGNAELLTLVVREFLRSPKFVDGLFGEGWRLWMEDALSHLTIDKLTVRQ
;
A
#
# COMPACT_ATOMS: atom_id res chain seq x y z
N MET A 1 -0.70 35.07 -29.21
CA MET A 1 -0.99 34.01 -30.23
C MET A 1 -0.04 32.87 -29.97
N LEU A 2 -0.55 31.64 -29.83
CA LEU A 2 0.23 30.42 -29.62
C LEU A 2 0.08 29.51 -30.83
N THR A 3 1.13 28.75 -31.14
CA THR A 3 1.11 27.76 -32.22
C THR A 3 1.05 26.35 -31.66
N ILE A 4 0.12 25.56 -32.14
CA ILE A 4 0.06 24.10 -31.86
C ILE A 4 0.81 23.39 -32.99
N TYR A 5 1.71 22.48 -32.59
CA TYR A 5 2.49 21.64 -33.51
C TYR A 5 2.07 20.18 -33.33
N ASP A 6 2.20 19.37 -34.36
CA ASP A 6 2.04 17.91 -34.26
C ASP A 6 3.27 17.25 -33.62
N SER A 7 3.19 15.94 -33.39
CA SER A 7 4.28 15.13 -32.83
C SER A 7 5.58 15.20 -33.66
N ASN A 8 5.52 15.50 -34.96
CA ASN A 8 6.66 15.61 -35.84
C ASN A 8 7.23 17.05 -35.92
N GLY A 9 6.56 18.01 -35.23
CA GLY A 9 6.95 19.40 -35.22
C GLY A 9 6.39 20.25 -36.37
N ASN A 10 5.45 19.73 -37.16
CA ASN A 10 4.76 20.52 -38.13
C ASN A 10 3.67 21.38 -37.48
N ARG A 11 3.53 22.60 -37.96
CA ARG A 11 2.48 23.49 -37.47
C ARG A 11 1.09 22.95 -37.82
N ARG A 12 0.21 22.79 -36.81
CA ARG A 12 -1.21 22.49 -37.01
C ARG A 12 -2.03 23.76 -37.19
N THR A 13 -1.94 24.67 -36.23
CA THR A 13 -2.72 25.91 -36.23
C THR A 13 -2.12 26.94 -35.26
N ASP A 14 -2.55 28.19 -35.42
CA ASP A 14 -2.36 29.23 -34.43
C ASP A 14 -3.66 29.48 -33.68
N ILE A 15 -3.55 29.72 -32.38
CA ILE A 15 -4.69 29.97 -31.52
C ILE A 15 -4.53 31.27 -30.73
N GLU A 16 -5.64 31.86 -30.38
CA GLU A 16 -5.73 32.92 -29.37
C GLU A 16 -6.28 32.31 -28.10
N ALA A 17 -5.46 32.30 -27.04
CA ALA A 17 -5.86 31.77 -25.75
C ALA A 17 -6.91 32.68 -25.12
N GLY A 18 -8.02 32.09 -24.65
CA GLY A 18 -9.04 32.79 -23.89
C GLY A 18 -8.58 33.18 -22.49
N ASP A 19 -9.34 34.04 -21.82
CA ASP A 19 -9.00 34.60 -20.49
C ASP A 19 -8.89 33.56 -19.37
N SER A 20 -9.51 32.41 -19.56
CA SER A 20 -9.43 31.26 -18.60
C SER A 20 -8.19 30.39 -18.81
N SER A 21 -7.36 30.70 -19.82
CA SER A 21 -6.14 29.92 -20.08
C SER A 21 -5.05 30.27 -19.08
N THR A 22 -4.47 29.26 -18.46
CA THR A 22 -3.47 29.43 -17.39
C THR A 22 -2.33 28.42 -17.51
N GLN A 23 -1.14 28.85 -17.09
CA GLN A 23 -0.03 27.96 -16.76
C GLN A 23 0.04 27.83 -15.24
N VAL A 24 0.11 26.62 -14.75
CA VAL A 24 0.29 26.31 -13.32
C VAL A 24 1.54 25.47 -13.14
N LYS A 25 2.44 25.91 -12.28
CA LYS A 25 3.62 25.18 -11.83
C LYS A 25 3.59 25.04 -10.34
N GLU A 26 3.87 23.86 -9.83
CA GLU A 26 3.78 23.52 -8.42
C GLU A 26 4.88 22.54 -8.02
N VAL A 27 5.42 22.64 -6.80
CA VAL A 27 6.38 21.64 -6.26
C VAL A 27 5.70 20.29 -6.15
N GLN A 28 6.37 19.22 -6.55
CA GLN A 28 5.83 17.84 -6.62
C GLN A 28 4.54 17.71 -7.45
N GLY A 29 4.11 18.76 -8.05
CA GLY A 29 2.89 18.85 -8.84
C GLY A 29 3.16 18.85 -10.33
N ASP A 30 2.08 19.09 -11.08
CA ASP A 30 2.13 19.20 -12.50
C ASP A 30 2.58 20.59 -12.93
N ASN A 31 3.35 20.64 -14.01
CA ASN A 31 3.51 21.83 -14.83
C ASN A 31 2.49 21.75 -15.96
N VAL A 32 1.36 22.46 -15.81
CA VAL A 32 0.20 22.33 -16.71
C VAL A 32 -0.10 23.64 -17.40
N LEU A 33 -0.24 23.58 -18.70
CA LEU A 33 -0.75 24.65 -19.54
C LEU A 33 -2.20 24.34 -19.94
N THR A 34 -3.16 24.96 -19.29
CA THR A 34 -4.57 24.85 -19.64
C THR A 34 -4.89 25.89 -20.72
N LEU A 35 -5.42 25.45 -21.86
CA LEU A 35 -5.81 26.31 -22.97
C LEU A 35 -7.32 26.20 -23.20
N SER A 36 -8.00 27.32 -23.14
CA SER A 36 -9.39 27.48 -23.54
C SER A 36 -9.46 28.45 -24.71
N PHE A 37 -10.00 27.99 -25.85
CA PHE A 37 -10.15 28.81 -27.05
C PHE A 37 -11.30 28.32 -27.92
N THR A 38 -11.70 29.16 -28.85
CA THR A 38 -12.71 28.84 -29.88
C THR A 38 -12.07 28.92 -31.25
N HIS A 39 -12.37 27.96 -32.11
CA HIS A 39 -11.89 27.95 -33.50
C HIS A 39 -13.03 27.68 -34.47
N TYR A 40 -12.96 28.29 -35.66
CA TYR A 40 -14.01 28.17 -36.68
C TYR A 40 -13.95 26.86 -37.47
N GLU A 41 -12.79 26.23 -37.50
CA GLU A 41 -12.59 24.93 -38.14
C GLU A 41 -12.31 23.86 -37.09
N TYR A 42 -12.67 22.62 -37.39
CA TYR A 42 -12.30 21.49 -36.58
C TYR A 42 -10.81 21.23 -36.68
N ILE A 43 -10.13 21.30 -35.54
CA ILE A 43 -8.71 20.98 -35.44
C ILE A 43 -8.61 19.61 -34.77
N ALA A 44 -8.11 18.60 -35.50
CA ALA A 44 -7.81 17.30 -34.93
C ALA A 44 -6.55 17.41 -34.09
N LEU A 45 -6.69 17.20 -32.77
CA LEU A 45 -5.58 17.15 -31.83
C LEU A 45 -5.36 15.70 -31.38
N ASP A 46 -4.10 15.30 -31.27
CA ASP A 46 -3.74 13.94 -30.93
C ASP A 46 -2.63 13.92 -29.86
N VAL A 47 -2.37 12.76 -29.30
CA VAL A 47 -1.31 12.54 -28.32
C VAL A 47 0.05 13.00 -28.87
N ASN A 48 0.85 13.66 -28.02
CA ASN A 48 2.13 14.29 -28.35
C ASN A 48 2.05 15.54 -29.26
N ASP A 49 0.87 16.07 -29.56
CA ASP A 49 0.77 17.45 -30.05
C ASP A 49 1.34 18.38 -28.96
N ARG A 50 1.95 19.48 -29.38
CA ARG A 50 2.71 20.31 -28.47
C ARG A 50 2.49 21.81 -28.67
N VAL A 51 2.74 22.56 -27.59
CA VAL A 51 2.75 24.03 -27.57
C VAL A 51 4.00 24.48 -26.84
N ASP A 52 4.68 25.50 -27.35
CA ASP A 52 5.78 26.17 -26.66
C ASP A 52 5.22 27.46 -26.00
N PHE A 53 5.47 27.64 -24.69
CA PHE A 53 5.04 28.80 -23.92
C PHE A 53 6.10 29.20 -22.88
N GLU A 54 6.47 30.49 -22.84
CA GLU A 54 7.49 31.04 -21.94
C GLU A 54 8.81 30.23 -21.91
N GLY A 55 9.26 29.79 -23.08
CA GLY A 55 10.50 29.05 -23.25
C GLY A 55 10.43 27.57 -22.88
N GLU A 56 9.26 27.08 -22.46
CA GLU A 56 9.02 25.70 -22.12
C GLU A 56 8.11 25.03 -23.14
N ARG A 57 8.23 23.71 -23.21
CA ARG A 57 7.44 22.87 -24.10
C ARG A 57 6.42 22.06 -23.30
N TYR A 58 5.20 22.01 -23.84
CA TYR A 58 4.07 21.30 -23.27
C TYR A 58 3.49 20.32 -24.27
N TRP A 59 3.12 19.14 -23.85
CA TRP A 59 2.58 18.08 -24.71
C TRP A 59 1.16 17.70 -24.29
N LEU A 60 0.36 17.34 -25.29
CA LEU A 60 -0.93 16.72 -25.08
C LEU A 60 -0.72 15.22 -24.77
N THR A 61 -1.20 14.77 -23.61
CA THR A 61 -0.99 13.38 -23.14
C THR A 61 -2.13 12.44 -23.51
N GLU A 62 -3.26 13.00 -23.94
CA GLU A 62 -4.45 12.25 -24.31
C GLU A 62 -5.06 12.79 -25.60
N ARG A 63 -5.86 11.96 -26.27
CA ARG A 63 -6.60 12.39 -27.45
C ARG A 63 -7.74 13.31 -27.05
N TYR A 64 -7.82 14.48 -27.67
CA TYR A 64 -8.83 15.47 -27.34
C TYR A 64 -9.87 15.63 -28.44
N ILE A 65 -11.15 15.67 -28.05
CA ILE A 65 -12.29 15.92 -28.94
C ILE A 65 -12.98 17.21 -28.48
N PRO A 66 -12.98 18.27 -29.33
CA PRO A 66 -13.57 19.54 -28.97
C PRO A 66 -15.11 19.48 -28.96
N LYS A 67 -15.69 20.44 -28.26
CA LYS A 67 -17.14 20.60 -28.21
C LYS A 67 -17.60 21.44 -29.40
N GLN A 68 -18.47 20.90 -30.26
CA GLN A 68 -19.11 21.67 -31.33
C GLN A 68 -20.25 22.53 -30.75
N LYS A 69 -20.17 23.83 -30.95
CA LYS A 69 -21.17 24.77 -30.48
C LYS A 69 -22.13 25.19 -31.60
N SER A 70 -21.62 25.22 -32.84
CA SER A 70 -22.40 25.49 -34.05
C SER A 70 -21.77 24.81 -35.29
N GLY A 71 -22.35 25.00 -36.46
CA GLY A 71 -21.78 24.47 -37.71
C GLY A 71 -20.39 24.96 -38.05
N GLN A 72 -19.96 26.10 -37.47
CA GLN A 72 -18.69 26.76 -37.73
C GLN A 72 -17.98 27.21 -36.44
N GLU A 73 -18.28 26.61 -35.31
CA GLU A 73 -17.69 27.01 -34.04
C GLU A 73 -17.38 25.77 -33.15
N TRP A 74 -16.10 25.61 -32.87
CA TRP A 74 -15.56 24.55 -32.05
C TRP A 74 -14.88 25.13 -30.82
N VAL A 75 -15.24 24.63 -29.63
CA VAL A 75 -14.71 25.07 -28.33
C VAL A 75 -13.72 24.02 -27.82
N TYR A 76 -12.55 24.49 -27.49
CA TYR A 76 -11.43 23.73 -26.98
C TYR A 76 -11.17 24.13 -25.53
N ASP A 77 -11.08 23.15 -24.64
CA ASP A 77 -10.73 23.32 -23.23
C ASP A 77 -9.89 22.10 -22.83
N LEU A 78 -8.59 22.24 -22.90
CA LEU A 78 -7.66 21.11 -22.81
C LEU A 78 -6.38 21.49 -22.07
N LYS A 79 -5.68 20.45 -21.60
CA LYS A 79 -4.45 20.57 -20.83
C LYS A 79 -3.27 20.00 -21.62
N PHE A 80 -2.22 20.78 -21.68
CA PHE A 80 -0.90 20.33 -22.09
C PHE A 80 0.00 20.25 -20.86
N TYR A 81 0.89 19.28 -20.83
CA TYR A 81 1.73 18.99 -19.68
C TYR A 81 3.20 19.24 -20.00
N GLY A 82 3.92 19.80 -19.04
CA GLY A 82 5.35 20.06 -19.12
C GLY A 82 6.20 18.79 -19.10
N ILE A 83 7.52 18.97 -19.06
CA ILE A 83 8.48 17.87 -19.12
C ILE A 83 8.37 16.93 -17.92
N GLU A 84 7.88 17.42 -16.79
CA GLU A 84 7.65 16.67 -15.55
C GLU A 84 6.65 15.52 -15.76
N SER A 85 5.74 15.67 -16.73
CA SER A 85 4.77 14.61 -17.07
C SER A 85 5.41 13.33 -17.59
N LEU A 86 6.64 13.40 -18.11
CA LEU A 86 7.38 12.21 -18.55
C LEU A 86 7.72 11.27 -17.40
N VAL A 87 7.93 11.80 -16.20
CA VAL A 87 8.18 11.01 -14.99
C VAL A 87 6.98 10.13 -14.63
N ARG A 88 5.76 10.56 -14.96
CA ARG A 88 4.51 9.81 -14.73
C ARG A 88 4.18 8.79 -15.83
N ARG A 89 4.93 8.83 -16.93
CA ARG A 89 4.65 8.00 -18.10
C ARG A 89 5.25 6.60 -18.01
N PHE A 90 6.36 6.44 -17.28
CA PHE A 90 7.15 5.23 -17.27
C PHE A 90 7.05 4.50 -15.95
N LEU A 91 6.98 3.17 -16.02
CA LEU A 91 7.14 2.30 -14.87
C LEU A 91 8.61 2.23 -14.43
N VAL A 92 8.85 1.99 -13.16
CA VAL A 92 10.16 1.59 -12.69
C VAL A 92 10.34 0.11 -13.02
N LEU A 93 11.43 -0.20 -13.71
CA LEU A 93 11.70 -1.52 -14.25
C LEU A 93 13.11 -1.97 -13.85
N GLU A 94 13.22 -3.17 -13.31
CA GLU A 94 14.50 -3.84 -13.17
C GLU A 94 14.83 -4.57 -14.48
N THR A 95 16.08 -4.48 -14.93
CA THR A 95 16.54 -5.20 -16.11
C THR A 95 17.74 -6.05 -15.73
N THR A 96 17.54 -7.36 -15.68
CA THR A 96 18.56 -8.35 -15.38
C THR A 96 18.62 -9.40 -16.49
N ASP A 97 19.80 -9.63 -17.05
CA ASP A 97 20.06 -10.63 -18.12
C ASP A 97 19.13 -10.50 -19.35
N GLY A 98 18.64 -9.29 -19.64
CA GLY A 98 17.75 -9.00 -20.77
C GLY A 98 16.27 -9.21 -20.47
N ASN A 99 15.90 -9.66 -19.30
CA ASN A 99 14.53 -9.65 -18.78
C ASN A 99 14.24 -8.33 -18.09
N THR A 100 13.03 -7.86 -18.24
CA THR A 100 12.56 -6.60 -17.66
C THR A 100 11.36 -6.90 -16.78
N GLU A 101 11.47 -6.61 -15.48
CA GLU A 101 10.44 -6.92 -14.50
C GLU A 101 9.95 -5.65 -13.82
N PRO A 102 8.62 -5.46 -13.68
CA PRO A 102 8.03 -4.33 -12.99
C PRO A 102 7.78 -4.58 -11.49
N VAL A 103 7.98 -5.81 -11.01
CA VAL A 103 7.71 -6.23 -9.62
C VAL A 103 9.01 -6.73 -9.02
N PHE A 104 9.59 -5.96 -8.12
CA PHE A 104 10.83 -6.29 -7.43
C PHE A 104 11.00 -5.37 -6.22
N THR A 105 11.84 -5.76 -5.28
CA THR A 105 12.23 -4.94 -4.13
C THR A 105 13.71 -4.57 -4.24
N LEU A 106 14.04 -3.35 -3.95
CA LEU A 106 15.43 -2.87 -3.98
C LEU A 106 15.80 -2.22 -2.66
N THR A 107 16.90 -2.67 -2.06
CA THR A 107 17.56 -2.01 -0.94
C THR A 107 18.81 -1.31 -1.45
N ALA A 108 18.77 0.02 -1.50
CA ALA A 108 19.84 0.84 -2.03
C ALA A 108 19.85 2.22 -1.37
N THR A 109 20.86 3.03 -1.68
CA THR A 109 20.82 4.44 -1.27
C THR A 109 19.76 5.22 -2.07
N PRO A 110 19.20 6.31 -1.53
CA PRO A 110 18.25 7.15 -2.25
C PRO A 110 18.75 7.57 -3.64
N ARG A 111 20.04 7.85 -3.75
CA ARG A 111 20.67 8.23 -5.01
C ARG A 111 20.69 7.10 -6.04
N GLU A 112 20.87 5.86 -5.62
CA GLU A 112 20.84 4.69 -6.51
C GLU A 112 19.41 4.40 -6.98
N HIS A 113 18.40 4.53 -6.12
CA HIS A 113 16.99 4.46 -6.49
C HIS A 113 16.63 5.51 -7.56
N VAL A 114 17.03 6.78 -7.34
CA VAL A 114 16.79 7.85 -8.33
C VAL A 114 17.55 7.58 -9.63
N ALA A 115 18.76 7.02 -9.57
CA ALA A 115 19.52 6.66 -10.77
C ALA A 115 18.83 5.58 -11.61
N MET A 116 18.20 4.60 -10.96
CA MET A 116 17.39 3.57 -11.64
C MET A 116 16.18 4.20 -12.31
N ILE A 117 15.46 5.11 -11.63
CA ILE A 117 14.32 5.83 -12.22
C ILE A 117 14.74 6.64 -13.44
N VAL A 118 15.82 7.39 -13.34
CA VAL A 118 16.39 8.16 -14.46
C VAL A 118 16.75 7.25 -15.63
N LYS A 119 17.31 6.07 -15.37
CA LYS A 119 17.56 5.06 -16.40
C LYS A 119 16.26 4.62 -17.07
N CYS A 120 15.22 4.28 -16.30
CA CYS A 120 13.92 3.86 -16.86
C CYS A 120 13.30 4.94 -17.75
N ILE A 121 13.40 6.22 -17.38
CA ILE A 121 12.90 7.33 -18.20
C ILE A 121 13.71 7.42 -19.51
N ASN A 122 15.05 7.36 -19.47
CA ASN A 122 15.89 7.44 -20.66
C ASN A 122 15.66 6.23 -21.59
N ASP A 123 15.57 5.04 -21.05
CA ASP A 123 15.28 3.81 -21.80
C ASP A 123 13.88 3.90 -22.45
N GLY A 124 12.87 4.33 -21.72
CA GLY A 124 11.53 4.53 -22.23
C GLY A 124 11.41 5.60 -23.31
N MET A 125 12.32 6.59 -23.32
CA MET A 125 12.47 7.60 -24.36
C MET A 125 13.42 7.17 -25.50
N ASN A 126 13.86 5.91 -25.54
CA ASN A 126 14.85 5.39 -26.50
C ASN A 126 16.12 6.25 -26.56
N HIS A 127 16.59 6.75 -25.43
CA HIS A 127 17.75 7.64 -25.30
C HIS A 127 17.68 8.90 -26.18
N THR A 128 16.48 9.37 -26.49
CA THR A 128 16.27 10.65 -27.18
C THR A 128 16.34 11.85 -26.23
N THR A 129 16.37 11.57 -24.91
CA THR A 129 16.52 12.52 -23.81
C THR A 129 17.74 12.15 -22.97
N ASP A 130 18.30 13.13 -22.27
CA ASP A 130 19.48 12.97 -21.41
C ASP A 130 19.12 13.36 -19.95
N TRP A 131 18.20 12.59 -19.36
CA TRP A 131 17.82 12.75 -17.96
C TRP A 131 18.97 12.43 -17.03
N LYS A 132 19.11 13.20 -15.97
CA LYS A 132 20.20 13.11 -15.00
C LYS A 132 19.69 13.07 -13.57
N VAL A 133 20.49 12.45 -12.71
CA VAL A 133 20.32 12.53 -11.26
C VAL A 133 20.90 13.84 -10.77
N GLY A 134 20.08 14.64 -10.13
CA GLY A 134 20.47 15.91 -9.54
C GLY A 134 20.91 15.76 -8.08
N ARG A 135 20.42 16.65 -7.25
CA ARG A 135 20.63 16.60 -5.82
C ARG A 135 19.69 15.57 -5.19
N VAL A 136 20.26 14.67 -4.38
CA VAL A 136 19.52 13.66 -3.61
C VAL A 136 20.04 13.70 -2.20
N ASP A 137 19.17 13.95 -1.24
CA ASP A 137 19.49 13.95 0.19
C ASP A 137 19.38 12.50 0.74
N GLY A 138 19.98 12.24 1.89
CA GLY A 138 20.05 10.90 2.50
C GLY A 138 21.20 10.04 1.95
N THR A 139 21.81 9.28 2.85
CA THR A 139 22.93 8.37 2.55
C THR A 139 22.67 6.95 3.03
N ASP A 140 21.67 6.78 3.89
CA ASP A 140 21.32 5.48 4.46
C ASP A 140 20.58 4.63 3.42
N LEU A 141 20.69 3.32 3.58
CA LEU A 141 19.99 2.39 2.72
C LEU A 141 18.51 2.43 3.04
N ILE A 142 17.69 2.56 2.01
CA ILE A 142 16.24 2.47 2.08
C ILE A 142 15.75 1.27 1.28
N VAL A 143 14.64 0.70 1.70
CA VAL A 143 13.98 -0.43 1.02
C VAL A 143 12.74 0.11 0.32
N ILE A 144 12.68 -0.05 -0.98
CA ILE A 144 11.50 0.33 -1.77
C ILE A 144 10.99 -0.90 -2.51
N ASP A 145 9.71 -1.13 -2.39
CA ASP A 145 9.00 -2.19 -3.08
C ASP A 145 8.33 -1.66 -4.35
N TYR A 146 8.80 -2.14 -5.51
CA TYR A 146 8.35 -1.69 -6.83
C TYR A 146 7.31 -2.65 -7.42
N GLU A 147 6.10 -2.61 -6.90
CA GLU A 147 4.97 -3.40 -7.44
C GLU A 147 4.27 -2.68 -8.62
N GLY A 148 4.95 -2.60 -9.76
CA GLY A 148 4.42 -1.92 -10.95
C GLY A 148 4.24 -0.41 -10.78
N LYS A 149 5.05 0.21 -9.93
CA LYS A 149 4.99 1.66 -9.64
C LYS A 149 5.47 2.50 -10.82
N TYR A 150 4.80 3.61 -11.05
CA TYR A 150 5.28 4.64 -11.96
C TYR A 150 6.42 5.44 -11.32
N CYS A 151 7.28 6.02 -12.15
CA CYS A 151 8.47 6.73 -11.67
C CYS A 151 8.15 7.88 -10.69
N ASN A 152 7.02 8.60 -10.87
CA ASN A 152 6.61 9.66 -9.93
C ASN A 152 6.18 9.10 -8.56
N GLU A 153 5.47 7.96 -8.54
CA GLU A 153 5.06 7.28 -7.30
C GLU A 153 6.27 6.81 -6.53
N ALA A 154 7.23 6.20 -7.24
CA ALA A 154 8.49 5.78 -6.66
C ALA A 154 9.32 6.96 -6.12
N LEU A 155 9.39 8.08 -6.83
CA LEU A 155 10.10 9.28 -6.35
C LEU A 155 9.47 9.87 -5.09
N LYS A 156 8.13 9.83 -4.98
CA LYS A 156 7.41 10.23 -3.77
C LYS A 156 7.82 9.35 -2.59
N GLU A 157 7.78 8.04 -2.76
CA GLU A 157 8.13 7.10 -1.70
C GLU A 157 9.61 7.19 -1.30
N ILE A 158 10.52 7.42 -2.25
CA ILE A 158 11.94 7.69 -1.94
C ILE A 158 12.06 8.96 -1.09
N ALA A 159 11.34 10.04 -1.43
CA ALA A 159 11.36 11.27 -0.66
C ALA A 159 10.82 11.08 0.76
N GLU A 160 9.74 10.32 0.93
CA GLU A 160 9.17 9.95 2.23
C GLU A 160 10.15 9.10 3.04
N ALA A 161 10.80 8.11 2.43
CA ALA A 161 11.78 7.26 3.09
C ALA A 161 13.07 8.01 3.50
N VAL A 162 13.48 9.01 2.74
CA VAL A 162 14.58 9.93 3.10
C VAL A 162 14.19 10.75 4.34
N GLY A 163 12.91 11.09 4.45
CA GLY A 163 12.38 11.86 5.57
C GLY A 163 12.81 13.33 5.59
N GLY A 164 12.62 13.97 6.74
CA GLY A 164 12.91 15.39 6.89
C GLY A 164 11.96 16.24 6.04
N GLN A 165 12.52 17.10 5.21
CA GLN A 165 11.77 17.94 4.27
C GLN A 165 12.12 17.61 2.82
N ALA A 166 12.45 16.35 2.53
CA ALA A 166 12.76 15.91 1.19
C ALA A 166 11.49 15.88 0.32
N GLU A 167 11.62 16.38 -0.88
CA GLU A 167 10.61 16.43 -1.92
C GLU A 167 11.25 16.00 -3.23
N TRP A 168 10.48 15.39 -4.13
CA TRP A 168 10.98 15.19 -5.47
C TRP A 168 10.55 16.35 -6.40
N TRP A 169 11.42 16.75 -7.29
CA TRP A 169 11.15 17.79 -8.27
C TRP A 169 12.10 17.68 -9.46
N VAL A 170 11.71 18.31 -10.55
CA VAL A 170 12.43 18.26 -11.81
C VAL A 170 12.85 19.66 -12.23
N GLU A 171 14.12 19.81 -12.60
CA GLU A 171 14.64 21.01 -13.24
C GLU A 171 15.20 20.66 -14.64
N GLY A 172 14.47 21.07 -15.68
CA GLY A 172 14.78 20.62 -17.04
C GLY A 172 14.66 19.11 -17.17
N GLN A 173 15.79 18.41 -17.36
CA GLN A 173 15.88 16.95 -17.40
C GLN A 173 16.65 16.39 -16.19
N THR A 174 16.61 17.07 -15.06
CA THR A 174 17.31 16.67 -13.86
C THR A 174 16.31 16.36 -12.76
N VAL A 175 16.35 15.12 -12.22
CA VAL A 175 15.51 14.66 -11.12
C VAL A 175 16.22 14.93 -9.81
N ASN A 176 15.56 15.64 -8.90
CA ASN A 176 16.07 15.93 -7.56
C ASN A 176 15.16 15.27 -6.51
N VAL A 177 15.75 14.80 -5.41
CA VAL A 177 15.05 14.34 -4.21
C VAL A 177 15.68 15.04 -3.00
N CYS A 178 15.22 16.22 -2.72
CA CYS A 178 15.68 17.10 -1.65
C CYS A 178 14.66 18.23 -1.52
N ARG A 179 14.77 19.08 -0.49
CA ARG A 179 13.92 20.26 -0.41
C ARG A 179 14.04 21.10 -1.70
N CYS A 180 12.90 21.41 -2.32
CA CYS A 180 12.82 22.25 -3.51
C CYS A 180 13.04 23.71 -3.13
N GLU A 181 14.30 24.09 -2.93
CA GLU A 181 14.70 25.43 -2.51
C GLU A 181 16.01 25.84 -3.16
N HIS A 182 16.00 26.96 -3.89
CA HIS A 182 17.15 27.40 -4.65
C HIS A 182 17.24 28.92 -4.83
N GLY A 183 18.39 29.38 -5.30
CA GLY A 183 18.67 30.76 -5.64
C GLY A 183 18.91 31.68 -4.43
N GLU A 184 19.31 32.92 -4.72
CA GLU A 184 19.42 33.98 -3.73
C GLU A 184 18.03 34.39 -3.23
N GLU A 185 17.91 34.72 -1.96
CA GLU A 185 16.65 35.18 -1.37
C GLU A 185 16.22 36.51 -1.99
N ILE A 186 14.99 36.57 -2.52
CA ILE A 186 14.37 37.78 -3.02
C ILE A 186 13.41 38.36 -1.97
N THR A 187 13.40 39.68 -1.85
CA THR A 187 12.49 40.33 -0.91
C THR A 187 11.23 40.80 -1.64
N LEU A 188 10.08 40.30 -1.19
CA LEU A 188 8.75 40.68 -1.68
C LEU A 188 7.86 41.15 -0.53
N GLY A 189 6.92 42.01 -0.83
CA GLY A 189 5.95 42.54 0.14
C GLY A 189 4.87 43.33 -0.56
N TYR A 190 3.85 43.79 0.18
CA TYR A 190 2.81 44.65 -0.39
C TYR A 190 3.42 45.96 -0.91
N GLY A 191 3.14 46.29 -2.18
CA GLY A 191 3.77 47.45 -2.85
C GLY A 191 5.25 47.25 -3.20
N LYS A 192 5.81 46.08 -2.95
CA LYS A 192 7.18 45.69 -3.26
C LYS A 192 7.17 44.32 -3.96
N GLY A 193 6.72 44.36 -5.23
CA GLY A 193 6.56 43.15 -6.06
C GLY A 193 5.26 42.41 -5.87
N LEU A 194 4.45 42.71 -4.83
CA LEU A 194 3.16 42.13 -4.58
C LEU A 194 2.07 43.20 -4.51
N THR A 195 0.90 42.90 -5.09
CA THR A 195 -0.30 43.77 -5.04
C THR A 195 -1.26 43.39 -3.93
N GLY A 196 -1.06 42.24 -3.28
CA GLY A 196 -1.82 41.74 -2.14
C GLY A 196 -1.11 40.58 -1.48
N ILE A 197 -1.50 40.27 -0.26
CA ILE A 197 -1.06 39.06 0.49
C ILE A 197 -2.29 38.53 1.20
N GLU A 198 -2.60 37.25 0.97
CA GLU A 198 -3.68 36.53 1.64
C GLU A 198 -3.08 35.31 2.34
N ARG A 199 -3.33 35.16 3.64
CA ARG A 199 -2.94 33.97 4.39
C ARG A 199 -4.05 32.93 4.31
N ASP A 200 -3.76 31.83 3.64
CA ASP A 200 -4.64 30.67 3.63
C ASP A 200 -4.30 29.75 4.80
N THR A 201 -5.28 29.57 5.68
CA THR A 201 -5.15 28.72 6.88
C THR A 201 -5.87 27.39 6.72
N THR A 202 -6.38 27.08 5.53
CA THR A 202 -6.96 25.76 5.23
C THR A 202 -5.88 24.68 5.35
N GLY A 203 -5.99 23.86 6.38
CA GLY A 203 -5.00 22.83 6.72
C GLY A 203 -4.44 22.94 8.13
N THR A 204 -4.85 23.95 8.90
CA THR A 204 -4.47 24.11 10.32
C THR A 204 -5.33 23.30 11.29
N ASP A 205 -6.16 22.37 10.81
CA ASP A 205 -6.96 21.46 11.65
C ASP A 205 -6.09 20.50 12.49
N ASN A 206 -4.78 20.55 12.32
CA ASN A 206 -3.78 19.74 13.02
C ASN A 206 -3.10 20.46 14.20
N PHE A 207 -3.65 21.58 14.68
CA PHE A 207 -3.11 22.26 15.86
C PHE A 207 -3.28 21.41 17.12
N TYR A 208 -2.19 21.13 17.79
CA TYR A 208 -2.17 20.41 19.06
C TYR A 208 -1.00 20.91 19.92
N THR A 209 -1.11 20.74 21.23
CA THR A 209 -0.04 21.05 22.17
C THR A 209 0.38 19.85 22.98
N ARG A 210 -0.38 18.74 22.86
CA ARG A 210 -0.04 17.49 23.51
C ARG A 210 -0.33 16.33 22.54
N LEU A 211 0.74 15.61 22.17
CA LEU A 211 0.71 14.48 21.26
C LEU A 211 0.75 13.16 22.03
N PHE A 212 -0.19 12.25 21.75
CA PHE A 212 -0.20 10.87 22.19
C PHE A 212 0.24 9.97 21.02
N PRO A 213 1.53 9.70 20.87
CA PRO A 213 2.01 8.84 19.81
C PRO A 213 1.77 7.36 20.16
N VAL A 214 1.43 6.56 19.19
CA VAL A 214 1.19 5.12 19.34
C VAL A 214 2.35 4.34 18.77
N GLY A 215 3.10 3.64 19.63
CA GLY A 215 4.18 2.77 19.22
C GLY A 215 3.69 1.39 18.74
N SER A 216 4.55 0.67 18.05
CA SER A 216 4.29 -0.68 17.53
C SER A 216 4.11 -1.72 18.65
N THR A 217 3.40 -2.78 18.34
CA THR A 217 3.27 -3.98 19.19
C THR A 217 4.25 -5.09 18.81
N ARG A 218 4.98 -4.93 17.69
CA ARG A 218 5.91 -5.96 17.17
C ARG A 218 7.07 -6.23 18.14
N ASN A 219 7.43 -7.49 18.28
CA ASN A 219 8.55 -7.96 19.10
C ASN A 219 8.46 -7.61 20.59
N ILE A 220 7.26 -7.43 21.11
CA ILE A 220 6.97 -7.03 22.49
C ILE A 220 6.16 -8.12 23.19
N ASP A 221 6.67 -8.60 24.33
CA ASP A 221 5.90 -9.38 25.28
C ASP A 221 5.34 -8.43 26.36
N PRO A 222 4.03 -8.17 26.39
CA PRO A 222 3.43 -7.27 27.36
C PRO A 222 3.68 -7.68 28.81
N SER A 223 3.83 -8.98 29.07
CA SER A 223 4.05 -9.51 30.42
C SER A 223 5.44 -9.18 30.98
N LYS A 224 6.40 -8.92 30.10
CA LYS A 224 7.79 -8.60 30.43
C LYS A 224 8.09 -7.13 30.32
N TYR A 225 7.66 -6.51 29.23
CA TYR A 225 7.86 -5.08 28.98
C TYR A 225 6.95 -4.20 29.86
N GLY A 226 5.80 -4.72 30.29
CA GLY A 226 4.82 -4.00 31.13
C GLY A 226 3.82 -3.17 30.36
N HIS A 227 3.97 -3.06 29.03
CA HIS A 227 3.06 -2.35 28.13
C HIS A 227 2.79 -3.20 26.90
N SER A 228 1.60 -3.07 26.31
CA SER A 228 1.20 -3.82 25.11
C SER A 228 1.83 -3.31 23.81
N ARG A 229 2.50 -2.18 23.88
CA ARG A 229 3.13 -1.50 22.74
C ARG A 229 4.39 -0.75 23.17
N LEU A 230 5.21 -0.38 22.21
CA LEU A 230 6.40 0.44 22.45
C LEU A 230 5.99 1.79 23.07
N MET A 231 6.64 2.17 24.14
CA MET A 231 6.42 3.41 24.86
C MET A 231 7.56 4.39 24.59
N LEU A 232 7.32 5.66 24.84
CA LEU A 232 8.40 6.64 24.93
C LEU A 232 9.33 6.33 26.12
N PRO A 233 10.59 6.76 26.09
CA PRO A 233 11.54 6.52 27.18
C PRO A 233 10.96 6.89 28.55
N GLY A 234 11.14 5.97 29.51
CA GLY A 234 10.59 6.10 30.86
C GLY A 234 9.09 5.86 30.97
N GLY A 235 8.46 5.21 29.98
CA GLY A 235 7.05 4.87 29.98
C GLY A 235 6.11 6.06 29.79
N ARG A 236 6.60 7.17 29.26
CA ARG A 236 5.78 8.34 28.95
C ARG A 236 4.74 8.01 27.88
N GLN A 237 3.55 8.58 28.01
CA GLN A 237 2.43 8.34 27.10
C GLN A 237 2.22 9.46 26.10
N TYR A 238 2.78 10.63 26.34
CA TYR A 238 2.61 11.83 25.51
C TYR A 238 3.83 12.74 25.57
N VAL A 239 3.91 13.63 24.60
CA VAL A 239 4.86 14.75 24.55
C VAL A 239 4.08 16.06 24.53
N GLU A 240 4.52 17.05 25.31
CA GLU A 240 3.92 18.39 25.38
C GLU A 240 4.81 19.39 24.64
N ILE A 241 4.15 20.32 23.93
CA ILE A 241 4.78 21.38 23.15
C ILE A 241 3.96 22.64 23.34
N HIS A 242 4.56 23.74 23.85
CA HIS A 242 3.90 25.02 24.00
C HIS A 242 2.58 24.98 24.80
N THR A 243 2.40 24.02 25.71
CA THR A 243 1.20 23.91 26.55
C THR A 243 1.05 25.10 27.51
N GLU A 244 2.16 25.72 27.93
CA GLU A 244 2.15 26.91 28.78
C GLU A 244 1.61 28.16 28.07
N GLU A 245 1.78 28.22 26.74
CA GLU A 245 1.40 29.35 25.90
C GLU A 245 -0.06 29.26 25.42
N TYR A 246 -0.45 28.07 24.93
CA TYR A 246 -1.73 27.85 24.24
C TYR A 246 -2.73 27.02 25.05
N GLY A 247 -2.35 26.45 26.17
CA GLY A 247 -3.16 25.47 26.88
C GLY A 247 -3.06 24.07 26.27
N ILE A 248 -3.95 23.17 26.66
CA ILE A 248 -3.89 21.78 26.27
C ILE A 248 -4.85 21.51 25.10
N TYR A 249 -4.29 21.07 23.97
CA TYR A 249 -4.99 20.54 22.79
C TYR A 249 -4.40 19.18 22.47
N ASP A 250 -5.20 18.12 22.62
CA ASP A 250 -4.75 16.75 22.46
C ASP A 250 -4.82 16.30 21.02
N ARG A 251 -3.77 15.59 20.57
CA ARG A 251 -3.74 14.81 19.33
C ARG A 251 -3.36 13.37 19.63
N TYR A 252 -4.08 12.43 19.03
CA TYR A 252 -3.77 11.01 19.05
C TYR A 252 -3.25 10.60 17.67
N GLU A 253 -2.00 10.10 17.60
CA GLU A 253 -1.37 9.67 16.34
C GLU A 253 -1.12 8.17 16.36
N GLN A 254 -1.82 7.46 15.49
CA GLN A 254 -1.86 6.00 15.49
C GLN A 254 -0.85 5.36 14.53
N ASP A 255 -0.66 5.93 13.35
CA ASP A 255 -0.04 5.23 12.23
C ASP A 255 1.40 5.65 11.93
N ALA A 256 1.76 6.90 12.23
CA ALA A 256 3.06 7.49 11.89
C ALA A 256 4.27 6.73 12.46
N PHE A 257 4.09 5.94 13.54
CA PHE A 257 5.18 5.31 14.26
C PHE A 257 5.10 3.78 14.27
N SER A 258 4.23 3.18 13.47
CA SER A 258 3.98 1.73 13.43
C SER A 258 5.20 0.91 12.99
N GLY A 259 6.10 1.52 12.20
CA GLY A 259 7.35 0.92 11.74
C GLY A 259 8.48 0.86 12.77
N ILE A 260 8.31 1.49 13.96
CA ILE A 260 9.35 1.55 15.00
C ILE A 260 9.06 0.50 16.08
N TYR A 261 9.93 -0.47 16.22
CA TYR A 261 9.79 -1.57 17.19
C TYR A 261 11.16 -2.13 17.59
N PRO A 262 11.27 -2.80 18.74
CA PRO A 262 12.51 -3.45 19.14
C PRO A 262 12.93 -4.48 18.07
N ARG A 263 14.08 -4.27 17.43
CA ARG A 263 14.58 -5.13 16.36
C ARG A 263 16.09 -5.21 16.36
N ARG A 264 16.59 -6.27 15.72
CA ARG A 264 17.99 -6.45 15.38
C ARG A 264 18.08 -6.70 13.88
N ILE A 265 18.96 -5.96 13.22
CA ILE A 265 19.36 -6.26 11.85
C ILE A 265 20.52 -7.24 11.94
N GLY A 266 20.29 -8.49 11.54
CA GLY A 266 21.30 -9.52 11.46
C GLY A 266 21.93 -9.60 10.08
N ALA A 267 23.01 -10.36 9.96
CA ALA A 267 23.65 -10.66 8.68
C ALA A 267 23.95 -12.15 8.56
N VAL A 268 23.61 -12.73 7.43
CA VAL A 268 23.89 -14.14 7.12
C VAL A 268 25.39 -14.35 7.02
N SER A 269 25.95 -15.18 7.87
CA SER A 269 27.38 -15.52 7.84
C SER A 269 27.67 -16.70 6.92
N SER A 270 26.80 -17.71 6.93
CA SER A 270 26.92 -18.91 6.10
C SER A 270 25.56 -19.51 5.78
N VAL A 271 25.48 -20.21 4.64
CA VAL A 271 24.28 -20.89 4.17
C VAL A 271 24.62 -22.34 3.84
N ARG A 272 23.71 -23.26 4.12
CA ARG A 272 23.73 -24.63 3.63
C ARG A 272 22.34 -25.05 3.19
N SER A 273 22.26 -26.09 2.37
CA SER A 273 21.01 -26.71 1.97
C SER A 273 21.03 -28.22 2.18
N GLU A 274 19.84 -28.79 2.28
CA GLU A 274 19.65 -30.24 2.46
C GLU A 274 18.44 -30.68 1.62
N ASP A 275 18.65 -31.71 0.79
CA ASP A 275 17.57 -32.33 0.04
C ASP A 275 16.83 -33.30 0.93
N VAL A 276 15.55 -33.06 1.10
CA VAL A 276 14.64 -33.87 1.92
C VAL A 276 13.44 -34.34 1.08
N LYS A 277 12.61 -35.17 1.67
CA LYS A 277 11.36 -35.63 1.05
C LYS A 277 10.19 -35.32 1.94
N ASP A 278 9.09 -34.94 1.33
CA ASP A 278 7.82 -34.80 2.04
C ASP A 278 7.22 -36.17 2.40
N ASP A 279 6.08 -36.18 3.09
CA ASP A 279 5.38 -37.39 3.51
C ASP A 279 4.88 -38.24 2.33
N ASP A 280 4.73 -37.65 1.16
CA ASP A 280 4.33 -38.30 -0.11
C ASP A 280 5.54 -38.80 -0.92
N GLY A 281 6.77 -38.50 -0.45
CA GLY A 281 8.03 -38.93 -1.06
C GLY A 281 8.57 -37.98 -2.14
N ASN A 282 7.96 -36.80 -2.34
CA ASN A 282 8.44 -35.81 -3.29
C ASN A 282 9.68 -35.11 -2.74
N PRO A 283 10.74 -34.92 -3.52
CA PRO A 283 11.95 -34.26 -3.09
C PRO A 283 11.74 -32.73 -3.08
N PHE A 284 12.28 -32.07 -2.05
CA PHE A 284 12.42 -30.62 -1.99
C PHE A 284 13.70 -30.26 -1.22
N THR A 285 14.14 -28.99 -1.33
CA THR A 285 15.38 -28.53 -0.70
C THR A 285 15.05 -27.58 0.45
N VAL A 286 15.58 -27.86 1.64
CA VAL A 286 15.50 -26.98 2.81
C VAL A 286 16.76 -26.16 2.90
N TYR A 287 16.63 -24.87 3.15
CA TYR A 287 17.74 -23.95 3.29
C TYR A 287 17.93 -23.55 4.75
N TYR A 288 19.18 -23.51 5.16
CA TYR A 288 19.62 -23.12 6.49
C TYR A 288 20.61 -21.98 6.38
N PHE A 289 20.49 -21.01 7.29
CA PHE A 289 21.51 -19.98 7.42
C PHE A 289 21.96 -19.78 8.86
N ARG A 290 23.13 -19.24 9.03
CA ARG A 290 23.73 -18.94 10.32
C ARG A 290 24.17 -17.48 10.36
N ASP A 291 23.97 -16.84 11.52
CA ASP A 291 24.51 -15.51 11.84
C ASP A 291 25.46 -15.64 13.03
N ASP A 292 26.76 -15.52 12.76
CA ASP A 292 27.80 -15.64 13.79
C ASP A 292 27.82 -14.44 14.75
N SER A 293 27.18 -13.32 14.37
CA SER A 293 27.03 -12.13 15.20
C SER A 293 25.83 -12.16 16.13
N LEU A 294 24.95 -13.16 16.00
CA LEU A 294 23.79 -13.33 16.87
C LEU A 294 24.24 -13.68 18.29
N ASN A 295 23.97 -12.82 19.25
CA ASN A 295 24.47 -12.91 20.63
C ASN A 295 23.50 -13.54 21.63
N PHE A 296 22.29 -13.94 21.20
CA PHE A 296 21.27 -14.61 22.02
C PHE A 296 20.75 -15.87 21.34
N ASP A 297 19.94 -16.64 22.04
CA ASP A 297 19.20 -17.80 21.50
C ASP A 297 17.75 -17.39 21.24
N PRO A 298 17.27 -17.35 20.00
CA PRO A 298 15.88 -16.99 19.69
C PRO A 298 14.82 -17.86 20.34
N ASN A 299 15.17 -19.11 20.71
CA ASN A 299 14.22 -20.02 21.40
C ASN A 299 13.95 -19.60 22.86
N ASP A 300 14.83 -18.81 23.48
CA ASP A 300 14.61 -18.26 24.82
C ASP A 300 13.66 -17.04 24.81
N TYR A 301 13.32 -16.55 23.63
CA TYR A 301 12.56 -15.32 23.40
C TYR A 301 11.29 -15.53 22.58
N GLU A 302 10.78 -16.74 22.53
CA GLU A 302 9.53 -17.04 21.81
C GLU A 302 8.34 -16.30 22.42
N LEU A 303 7.49 -15.77 21.56
CA LEU A 303 6.17 -15.26 21.94
C LEU A 303 5.18 -16.42 21.93
N PRO A 304 4.26 -16.50 22.92
CA PRO A 304 3.22 -17.52 22.93
C PRO A 304 2.39 -17.50 21.65
N ASP A 305 2.20 -18.67 21.06
CA ASP A 305 1.37 -18.90 19.86
C ASP A 305 1.88 -18.21 18.57
N GLU A 306 3.11 -17.67 18.59
CA GLU A 306 3.73 -17.04 17.42
C GLU A 306 4.87 -17.89 16.85
N THR A 307 4.96 -17.93 15.51
CA THR A 307 6.09 -18.56 14.82
C THR A 307 7.16 -17.52 14.55
N LYS A 308 8.43 -17.84 14.85
CA LYS A 308 9.57 -16.98 14.51
C LYS A 308 9.61 -16.70 13.01
N ARG A 309 9.87 -15.45 12.63
CA ARG A 309 9.90 -14.99 11.25
C ARG A 309 11.17 -14.22 10.96
N VAL A 310 11.61 -14.29 9.71
CA VAL A 310 12.68 -13.45 9.17
C VAL A 310 12.21 -12.78 7.89
N SER A 311 12.57 -11.52 7.72
CA SER A 311 12.41 -10.78 6.47
C SER A 311 13.79 -10.33 6.00
N PHE A 312 14.17 -10.73 4.80
CA PHE A 312 15.45 -10.34 4.22
C PHE A 312 15.37 -8.90 3.74
N GLN A 313 16.39 -8.13 4.08
CA GLN A 313 16.46 -6.69 3.77
C GLN A 313 17.21 -6.41 2.48
N ASP A 314 18.00 -7.37 2.03
CA ASP A 314 18.76 -7.36 0.77
C ASP A 314 19.02 -8.78 0.28
N GLY A 315 19.66 -8.93 -0.88
CA GLY A 315 19.91 -10.21 -1.53
C GLY A 315 18.70 -10.72 -2.32
N ASP A 316 18.83 -11.96 -2.83
CA ASP A 316 17.82 -12.54 -3.75
C ASP A 316 16.48 -12.86 -3.07
N LEU A 317 16.40 -12.86 -1.75
CA LEU A 317 15.17 -13.10 -0.98
C LEU A 317 14.51 -11.82 -0.45
N SER A 318 15.09 -10.65 -0.72
CA SER A 318 14.50 -9.37 -0.34
C SER A 318 13.17 -9.15 -1.07
N GLY A 319 12.14 -8.73 -0.34
CA GLY A 319 10.80 -8.53 -0.90
C GLY A 319 10.06 -9.81 -1.33
N LEU A 320 10.60 -10.99 -0.99
CA LEU A 320 9.97 -12.27 -1.26
C LEU A 320 9.56 -12.94 0.04
N GLY A 321 8.55 -13.82 -0.04
CA GLY A 321 8.05 -14.55 1.13
C GLY A 321 6.53 -14.49 1.26
N GLN A 322 6.04 -14.57 2.48
CA GLN A 322 4.61 -14.57 2.81
C GLN A 322 4.15 -13.22 3.33
N GLY A 323 2.91 -12.86 2.99
CA GLY A 323 2.25 -11.66 3.48
C GLY A 323 2.88 -10.37 2.96
N GLU A 324 2.38 -9.24 3.43
CA GLU A 324 2.84 -7.89 3.03
C GLU A 324 4.22 -7.53 3.61
N ASP A 325 4.62 -8.20 4.70
CA ASP A 325 5.94 -8.02 5.32
C ASP A 325 7.01 -8.93 4.69
N HIS A 326 6.70 -9.66 3.62
CA HIS A 326 7.64 -10.52 2.86
C HIS A 326 8.49 -11.40 3.78
N TYR A 327 7.84 -12.18 4.64
CA TYR A 327 8.54 -12.97 5.64
C TYR A 327 8.63 -14.46 5.29
N PHE A 328 9.63 -15.09 5.89
CA PHE A 328 9.76 -16.54 5.97
C PHE A 328 9.59 -16.99 7.42
N GLU A 329 8.78 -18.00 7.66
CA GLU A 329 8.78 -18.67 8.96
C GLU A 329 10.08 -19.44 9.14
N VAL A 330 10.63 -19.43 10.35
CA VAL A 330 11.90 -20.09 10.64
C VAL A 330 11.86 -20.89 11.93
N ASN A 331 12.59 -22.01 11.92
CA ASN A 331 12.98 -22.71 13.12
C ASN A 331 14.43 -22.32 13.47
N PHE A 332 14.76 -22.32 14.75
CA PHE A 332 16.14 -22.12 15.19
C PHE A 332 16.65 -23.32 15.98
N ASN A 333 17.79 -23.84 15.59
CA ASN A 333 18.47 -24.93 16.29
C ASN A 333 19.55 -24.35 17.21
N SER A 334 19.30 -24.37 18.51
CA SER A 334 20.22 -23.84 19.52
C SER A 334 21.60 -24.54 19.54
N ALA A 335 21.65 -25.83 19.16
CA ALA A 335 22.91 -26.60 19.19
C ALA A 335 23.84 -26.25 18.00
N THR A 336 23.28 -26.08 16.79
CA THR A 336 24.03 -25.71 15.59
C THR A 336 24.06 -24.22 15.35
N ARG A 337 23.17 -23.46 16.03
CA ARG A 337 22.94 -22.02 15.85
C ARG A 337 22.55 -21.66 14.42
N GLU A 338 21.73 -22.48 13.82
CA GLU A 338 21.23 -22.33 12.46
C GLU A 338 19.74 -22.01 12.46
N PHE A 339 19.36 -21.12 11.60
CA PHE A 339 17.96 -20.92 11.20
C PHE A 339 17.63 -21.85 10.04
N GLU A 340 16.58 -22.61 10.16
CA GLU A 340 15.94 -23.38 9.09
C GLU A 340 14.82 -22.52 8.52
N ILE A 341 14.89 -22.23 7.22
CA ILE A 341 13.81 -21.51 6.54
C ILE A 341 12.73 -22.50 6.16
N ILE A 342 11.51 -22.26 6.64
CA ILE A 342 10.35 -23.09 6.28
C ILE A 342 10.02 -22.83 4.80
N THR A 343 10.18 -23.87 3.99
CA THR A 343 9.96 -23.80 2.56
C THR A 343 8.51 -23.48 2.23
N ILE A 344 8.29 -22.47 1.40
CA ILE A 344 6.97 -22.12 0.86
C ILE A 344 6.72 -22.97 -0.38
N TRP A 345 5.63 -23.74 -0.41
CA TRP A 345 5.23 -24.60 -1.53
C TRP A 345 3.72 -24.65 -1.70
N PRO A 346 3.16 -24.51 -2.90
CA PRO A 346 3.83 -23.87 -4.05
C PRO A 346 4.00 -22.38 -3.81
N TYR A 347 5.09 -21.80 -4.29
CA TYR A 347 5.29 -20.35 -4.30
C TYR A 347 4.72 -19.75 -5.59
N ASP A 348 5.15 -20.30 -6.74
CA ASP A 348 4.64 -19.95 -8.05
C ASP A 348 4.55 -21.27 -8.86
N ASP A 349 3.35 -21.55 -9.41
CA ASP A 349 2.98 -22.79 -10.10
C ASP A 349 3.54 -24.05 -9.41
N ASP A 350 4.68 -24.56 -9.84
CA ASP A 350 5.34 -25.77 -9.32
C ASP A 350 6.73 -25.46 -8.72
N THR A 351 6.99 -24.23 -8.24
CA THR A 351 8.27 -23.84 -7.65
C THR A 351 8.22 -23.75 -6.14
N GLN A 352 9.37 -23.90 -5.49
CA GLN A 352 9.55 -23.66 -4.06
C GLN A 352 10.28 -22.35 -3.80
N LEU A 353 10.02 -21.74 -2.65
CA LEU A 353 10.77 -20.59 -2.14
C LEU A 353 11.23 -20.86 -0.68
N PRO A 354 12.53 -20.75 -0.32
CA PRO A 354 13.66 -20.51 -1.23
C PRO A 354 13.90 -21.66 -2.21
N GLY A 355 14.43 -21.35 -3.41
CA GLY A 355 14.73 -22.37 -4.43
C GLY A 355 15.35 -21.78 -5.68
N GLY A 356 15.99 -22.61 -6.47
CA GLY A 356 16.61 -22.20 -7.73
C GLY A 356 17.70 -21.14 -7.56
N LYS A 357 17.49 -19.95 -8.07
CA LYS A 357 18.36 -18.77 -7.88
C LYS A 357 17.99 -17.94 -6.66
N LEU A 358 16.75 -18.06 -6.19
CA LEU A 358 16.20 -17.31 -5.06
C LEU A 358 16.54 -18.02 -3.75
N ILE A 359 17.76 -17.82 -3.29
CA ILE A 359 18.32 -18.48 -2.11
C ILE A 359 19.05 -17.46 -1.21
N PRO A 360 19.09 -17.68 0.12
CA PRO A 360 19.85 -16.82 0.99
C PRO A 360 21.35 -16.91 0.67
N LYS A 361 22.07 -15.82 0.83
CA LYS A 361 23.53 -15.74 0.60
C LYS A 361 24.26 -15.14 1.80
N SER A 362 25.55 -15.48 1.92
CA SER A 362 26.40 -14.84 2.93
C SER A 362 26.51 -13.34 2.66
N GLY A 363 26.25 -12.53 3.68
CA GLY A 363 26.19 -11.09 3.60
C GLY A 363 24.77 -10.51 3.59
N ASP A 364 23.76 -11.30 3.22
CA ASP A 364 22.38 -10.85 3.22
C ASP A 364 21.96 -10.41 4.63
N ARG A 365 21.34 -9.24 4.73
CA ARG A 365 20.81 -8.73 6.00
C ARG A 365 19.36 -9.19 6.18
N TYR A 366 19.01 -9.41 7.43
CA TYR A 366 17.66 -9.82 7.79
C TYR A 366 17.20 -9.18 9.11
N ILE A 367 15.90 -9.05 9.28
CA ILE A 367 15.24 -8.69 10.53
C ILE A 367 14.54 -9.94 11.07
N LEU A 368 14.76 -10.21 12.36
CA LEU A 368 14.07 -11.28 13.09
C LEU A 368 12.90 -10.68 13.85
N TRP A 369 11.73 -11.26 13.72
CA TRP A 369 10.51 -10.79 14.35
C TRP A 369 9.55 -11.92 14.72
N ASN A 370 8.41 -11.60 15.35
CA ASN A 370 7.57 -12.53 16.08
C ASN A 370 8.31 -13.24 17.22
N ILE A 371 9.23 -12.51 17.83
CA ILE A 371 9.89 -12.92 19.08
C ILE A 371 9.89 -11.74 20.04
N ARG A 372 9.93 -12.00 21.34
CA ARG A 372 10.28 -10.95 22.28
C ARG A 372 11.77 -10.62 22.11
N MET A 373 12.09 -9.37 21.82
CA MET A 373 13.51 -9.00 21.76
C MET A 373 14.16 -9.02 23.15
N PRO A 374 15.49 -9.30 23.24
CA PRO A 374 16.25 -9.10 24.47
C PRO A 374 16.12 -7.67 25.01
N ASP A 375 16.19 -7.53 26.33
CA ASP A 375 15.90 -6.27 27.03
C ASP A 375 16.79 -5.09 26.57
N GLU A 376 17.96 -5.36 26.01
CA GLU A 376 18.90 -4.36 25.48
C GLU A 376 18.40 -3.63 24.22
N TYR A 377 17.42 -4.21 23.49
CA TYR A 377 16.88 -3.60 22.26
C TYR A 377 15.72 -2.63 22.52
N TYR A 378 15.07 -2.71 23.68
CA TYR A 378 13.95 -1.82 24.00
C TYR A 378 14.39 -0.37 24.16
N PRO A 379 15.46 -0.01 24.92
CA PRO A 379 15.89 1.37 25.02
C PRO A 379 16.30 1.99 23.68
N LEU A 380 16.84 1.17 22.76
CA LEU A 380 17.20 1.65 21.42
C LEU A 380 15.96 2.02 20.60
N ALA A 381 14.94 1.16 20.64
CA ALA A 381 13.66 1.42 19.98
C ALA A 381 12.89 2.58 20.62
N GLU A 382 12.92 2.72 21.95
CA GLU A 382 12.33 3.84 22.68
C GLU A 382 12.97 5.18 22.28
N GLU A 383 14.29 5.22 22.13
CA GLU A 383 15.03 6.43 21.71
C GLU A 383 14.75 6.76 20.23
N GLU A 384 14.69 5.74 19.35
CA GLU A 384 14.29 5.91 17.97
C GLU A 384 12.87 6.47 17.89
N PHE A 385 11.95 5.92 18.70
CA PHE A 385 10.57 6.39 18.79
C PHE A 385 10.48 7.85 19.27
N LEU A 386 11.24 8.20 20.30
CA LEU A 386 11.29 9.59 20.77
C LEU A 386 11.79 10.54 19.68
N THR A 387 12.87 10.16 19.00
CA THR A 387 13.44 10.96 17.91
C THR A 387 12.43 11.17 16.78
N ALA A 388 11.73 10.13 16.38
CA ALA A 388 10.69 10.23 15.36
C ALA A 388 9.52 11.12 15.80
N VAL A 389 9.11 11.05 17.08
CA VAL A 389 8.08 11.91 17.65
C VAL A 389 8.51 13.37 17.71
N GLU A 390 9.76 13.66 18.07
CA GLU A 390 10.30 15.02 18.08
C GLU A 390 10.39 15.60 16.66
N GLN A 391 10.78 14.79 15.69
CA GLN A 391 10.79 15.19 14.28
C GLN A 391 9.36 15.48 13.79
N PHE A 392 8.42 14.56 14.04
CA PHE A 392 7.01 14.74 13.70
C PHE A 392 6.43 16.02 14.31
N ASN A 393 6.74 16.29 15.57
CA ASN A 393 6.35 17.53 16.23
C ASN A 393 6.94 18.77 15.55
N THR A 394 8.22 18.73 15.20
CA THR A 394 8.89 19.84 14.51
C THR A 394 8.23 20.14 13.16
N GLU A 395 7.87 19.10 12.42
CA GLU A 395 7.19 19.21 11.13
C GLU A 395 5.75 19.75 11.27
N CYS A 396 4.99 19.24 12.23
CA CYS A 396 3.61 19.66 12.47
C CYS A 396 3.49 21.08 13.06
N TRP A 397 4.51 21.53 13.82
CA TRP A 397 4.54 22.86 14.44
C TRP A 397 5.13 23.95 13.54
N GLN A 398 5.66 23.60 12.38
CA GLN A 398 5.97 24.61 11.38
C GLN A 398 4.67 25.33 10.97
N ASP A 399 4.75 26.66 10.87
CA ASP A 399 3.63 27.41 10.29
C ASP A 399 3.47 27.01 8.82
N LEU A 400 2.59 26.07 8.58
CA LEU A 400 2.27 25.53 7.26
C LEU A 400 1.32 26.46 6.48
N ALA A 401 1.12 27.70 6.93
CA ALA A 401 0.30 28.66 6.22
C ALA A 401 0.83 28.89 4.81
N VAL A 402 -0.08 28.91 3.86
CA VAL A 402 0.18 29.29 2.47
C VAL A 402 -0.16 30.77 2.31
N TYR A 403 0.81 31.55 1.87
CA TYR A 403 0.61 32.96 1.56
C TYR A 403 0.37 33.08 0.03
N LYS A 404 -0.86 33.41 -0.35
CA LYS A 404 -1.23 33.68 -1.74
C LYS A 404 -1.01 35.14 -2.04
N ALA A 405 -0.29 35.42 -3.11
CA ALA A 405 0.11 36.79 -3.43
C ALA A 405 0.09 37.03 -4.95
N PRO A 406 -0.84 37.87 -5.45
CA PRO A 406 -0.77 38.36 -6.82
C PRO A 406 0.44 39.30 -6.97
N THR A 407 1.18 39.15 -8.07
CA THR A 407 2.41 39.91 -8.32
C THR A 407 2.15 41.23 -9.01
N ASP A 408 3.02 42.20 -8.76
CA ASP A 408 3.14 43.43 -9.54
C ASP A 408 4.14 43.20 -10.68
N HIS A 409 3.64 42.93 -11.88
CA HIS A 409 4.49 42.62 -13.03
C HIS A 409 5.40 43.77 -13.44
N VAL A 410 4.97 45.02 -13.28
CA VAL A 410 5.77 46.20 -13.62
C VAL A 410 6.97 46.30 -12.68
N TRP A 411 6.73 46.15 -11.38
CA TRP A 411 7.80 46.15 -10.39
C TRP A 411 8.78 44.98 -10.59
N ILE A 412 8.26 43.78 -10.89
CA ILE A 412 9.07 42.57 -11.11
C ILE A 412 10.00 42.77 -12.31
N GLU A 413 9.49 43.32 -13.42
CA GLU A 413 10.26 43.62 -14.63
C GLU A 413 11.32 44.70 -14.38
N GLU A 414 10.93 45.83 -13.79
CA GLU A 414 11.84 46.95 -13.51
C GLU A 414 12.99 46.55 -12.57
N ASN A 415 12.77 45.65 -11.64
CA ASN A 415 13.78 45.19 -10.70
C ASN A 415 14.51 43.91 -11.16
N GLY A 416 14.19 43.39 -12.35
CA GLY A 416 14.84 42.20 -12.92
C GLY A 416 14.68 40.94 -12.06
N VAL A 417 13.55 40.80 -11.35
CA VAL A 417 13.28 39.69 -10.47
C VAL A 417 12.77 38.50 -11.27
N SER A 418 13.42 37.35 -11.12
CA SER A 418 12.97 36.10 -11.72
C SER A 418 12.24 35.25 -10.66
N LEU A 419 10.96 34.98 -10.93
CA LEU A 419 10.13 34.11 -10.10
C LEU A 419 10.13 32.68 -10.68
N SER A 420 10.45 31.70 -9.83
CA SER A 420 10.39 30.28 -10.16
C SER A 420 9.95 29.49 -8.96
N VAL A 421 9.35 28.31 -9.16
CA VAL A 421 9.04 27.36 -8.10
C VAL A 421 10.34 26.97 -7.39
N GLY A 422 10.34 26.92 -6.07
CA GLY A 422 11.53 26.69 -5.25
C GLY A 422 12.40 27.92 -4.97
N ARG A 423 12.09 29.09 -5.54
CA ARG A 423 12.84 30.32 -5.29
C ARG A 423 12.68 30.78 -3.86
N ARG A 424 13.79 31.09 -3.17
CA ARG A 424 13.79 31.66 -1.81
C ARG A 424 13.19 33.06 -1.80
N VAL A 425 12.31 33.30 -0.86
CA VAL A 425 11.59 34.58 -0.70
C VAL A 425 11.63 35.00 0.75
N ARG A 426 12.00 36.27 0.96
CA ARG A 426 11.75 37.00 2.19
C ARG A 426 10.45 37.78 2.02
N LEU A 427 9.37 37.27 2.61
CA LEU A 427 8.06 37.91 2.58
C LEU A 427 7.97 38.94 3.72
N GLU A 428 7.88 40.22 3.36
CA GLU A 428 7.76 41.32 4.33
C GLU A 428 6.30 41.68 4.58
N SER A 429 5.90 41.67 5.87
CA SER A 429 4.62 42.15 6.37
C SER A 429 4.70 42.30 7.90
N GLU A 430 4.52 43.49 8.40
CA GLU A 430 4.46 43.73 9.86
C GLU A 430 3.17 43.18 10.50
N GLU A 431 2.08 43.13 9.71
CA GLU A 431 0.78 42.60 10.17
C GLU A 431 0.77 41.07 10.33
N TYR A 432 1.39 40.37 9.38
CA TYR A 432 1.47 38.90 9.43
C TYR A 432 2.65 38.41 10.28
N PHE A 433 3.71 39.21 10.43
CA PHE A 433 4.93 38.84 11.15
C PHE A 433 5.33 39.93 12.15
N PRO A 434 4.52 40.15 13.20
CA PRO A 434 4.71 41.30 14.12
C PRO A 434 6.04 41.24 14.89
N GLU A 435 6.63 40.06 15.09
CA GLU A 435 7.88 39.90 15.84
C GLU A 435 9.12 40.22 15.00
N THR A 436 9.11 39.83 13.73
CA THR A 436 10.27 39.90 12.83
C THR A 436 10.12 40.89 11.69
N GLY A 437 8.87 41.28 11.39
CA GLY A 437 8.50 42.09 10.22
C GLY A 437 8.61 41.32 8.88
N TYR A 438 9.08 40.09 8.89
CA TYR A 438 9.23 39.26 7.69
C TYR A 438 9.27 37.79 8.02
N ARG A 439 9.10 36.98 6.98
CA ARG A 439 9.33 35.53 6.99
C ARG A 439 10.17 35.11 5.77
N SER A 440 11.22 34.34 6.01
CA SER A 440 11.95 33.68 4.93
C SER A 440 11.27 32.35 4.62
N SER A 441 10.98 32.11 3.35
CA SER A 441 10.25 30.96 2.84
C SER A 441 10.57 30.75 1.36
N ARG A 442 9.79 30.01 0.63
CA ARG A 442 9.97 29.73 -0.79
C ARG A 442 8.66 29.81 -1.57
N ILE A 443 8.77 30.00 -2.90
CA ILE A 443 7.63 29.92 -3.80
C ILE A 443 7.33 28.44 -4.05
N THR A 444 6.13 28.00 -3.70
CA THR A 444 5.69 26.61 -3.91
C THR A 444 4.82 26.43 -5.14
N LYS A 445 4.16 27.52 -5.58
CA LYS A 445 3.31 27.49 -6.76
C LYS A 445 3.30 28.83 -7.48
N ILE A 446 3.22 28.75 -8.82
CA ILE A 446 3.04 29.91 -9.70
C ILE A 446 1.87 29.60 -10.63
N THR A 447 0.89 30.51 -10.66
CA THR A 447 -0.19 30.51 -11.63
C THR A 447 -0.03 31.73 -12.52
N ARG A 448 0.06 31.54 -13.84
CA ARG A 448 0.28 32.59 -14.82
C ARG A 448 -0.85 32.61 -15.84
N LYS A 449 -1.35 33.77 -16.21
CA LYS A 449 -2.29 33.93 -17.34
C LYS A 449 -1.58 33.78 -18.67
N VAL A 450 -2.16 33.01 -19.59
CA VAL A 450 -1.53 32.75 -20.90
C VAL A 450 -1.63 33.95 -21.82
N ASN A 451 -2.74 34.69 -21.78
CA ASN A 451 -2.95 35.89 -22.59
C ASN A 451 -2.27 37.15 -22.02
N GLN A 452 -1.87 37.10 -20.74
CA GLN A 452 -1.14 38.17 -20.04
C GLN A 452 -0.03 37.56 -19.16
N PRO A 453 1.08 37.08 -19.77
CA PRO A 453 2.08 36.30 -19.05
C PRO A 453 2.80 37.03 -17.90
N GLY A 454 2.75 38.35 -17.89
CA GLY A 454 3.25 39.18 -16.78
C GLY A 454 2.39 39.07 -15.51
N GLU A 455 1.09 38.78 -15.64
CA GLU A 455 0.21 38.60 -14.49
C GLU A 455 0.37 37.19 -13.89
N MET A 456 0.90 37.14 -12.71
CA MET A 456 1.15 35.90 -11.97
C MET A 456 0.61 35.99 -10.55
N ASP A 457 0.07 34.89 -10.07
CA ASP A 457 -0.20 34.64 -8.66
C ASP A 457 0.82 33.63 -8.14
N ILE A 458 1.43 33.92 -7.00
CA ILE A 458 2.38 33.02 -6.36
C ILE A 458 1.85 32.55 -5.01
N GLU A 459 2.19 31.31 -4.67
CA GLU A 459 1.99 30.77 -3.33
C GLU A 459 3.37 30.62 -2.65
N ILE A 460 3.48 31.13 -1.42
CA ILE A 460 4.69 31.09 -0.61
C ILE A 460 4.39 30.26 0.61
N SER A 461 5.14 29.19 0.84
CA SER A 461 4.91 28.29 1.98
C SER A 461 6.16 27.48 2.29
N ASP A 462 6.30 27.10 3.58
CA ASP A 462 7.28 26.13 4.04
C ASP A 462 6.70 24.72 4.11
N ALA A 463 5.40 24.56 3.92
CA ALA A 463 4.76 23.26 3.87
C ALA A 463 5.36 22.37 2.78
N LEU A 464 5.46 21.08 3.06
CA LEU A 464 5.67 20.06 2.03
C LEU A 464 4.44 20.08 1.12
N HIS A 465 4.66 20.18 -0.18
CA HIS A 465 3.58 20.43 -1.11
C HIS A 465 3.34 19.18 -1.97
N SER A 466 2.19 18.56 -1.81
CA SER A 466 1.70 17.55 -2.74
C SER A 466 0.74 18.18 -3.73
N GLY A 467 0.91 17.91 -5.01
CA GLY A 467 0.05 18.42 -6.08
C GLY A 467 -1.43 18.05 -5.88
N ALA A 468 -2.34 18.80 -6.51
CA ALA A 468 -3.78 18.58 -6.39
C ALA A 468 -4.21 17.13 -6.76
N PHE A 469 -3.49 16.50 -7.69
CA PHE A 469 -3.73 15.12 -8.11
C PHE A 469 -3.23 14.12 -7.04
N GLU A 470 -2.11 14.42 -6.39
CA GLU A 470 -1.57 13.61 -5.29
C GLU A 470 -2.44 13.72 -4.04
N ARG A 471 -3.02 14.89 -3.73
CA ARG A 471 -3.99 15.03 -2.62
C ARG A 471 -5.20 14.09 -2.76
N VAL A 472 -5.67 13.82 -3.97
CA VAL A 472 -6.73 12.84 -4.22
C VAL A 472 -6.19 11.41 -4.06
N ASN A 473 -4.96 11.14 -4.51
CA ASN A 473 -4.30 9.84 -4.33
C ASN A 473 -3.93 9.59 -2.86
N ASP A 474 -3.47 10.60 -2.14
CA ASP A 474 -3.18 10.51 -0.70
C ASP A 474 -4.46 10.23 0.10
N SER A 475 -5.58 10.88 -0.25
CA SER A 475 -6.89 10.57 0.34
C SER A 475 -7.34 9.13 0.01
N ILE A 476 -7.01 8.60 -1.18
CA ILE A 476 -7.26 7.20 -1.55
C ILE A 476 -6.26 6.27 -0.85
N GLY A 477 -5.01 6.70 -0.68
CA GLY A 477 -3.97 6.01 0.09
C GLY A 477 -4.33 5.94 1.57
N GLU A 478 -4.75 7.05 2.17
CA GLU A 478 -5.27 7.10 3.54
C GLU A 478 -6.52 6.22 3.73
N LEU A 479 -7.43 6.18 2.75
CA LEU A 479 -8.57 5.26 2.76
C LEU A 479 -8.14 3.80 2.64
N LYS A 480 -7.14 3.49 1.83
CA LYS A 480 -6.54 2.15 1.72
C LYS A 480 -5.83 1.78 3.02
N ASN A 481 -5.03 2.68 3.60
CA ASN A 481 -4.35 2.49 4.87
C ASN A 481 -5.34 2.39 6.03
N TYR A 482 -6.42 3.19 6.03
CA TYR A 482 -7.52 3.06 7.00
C TYR A 482 -8.26 1.73 6.87
N THR A 483 -8.49 1.26 5.63
CA THR A 483 -9.10 -0.05 5.38
C THR A 483 -8.14 -1.18 5.76
N LYS A 484 -6.83 -0.98 5.54
CA LYS A 484 -5.75 -1.89 5.90
C LYS A 484 -5.56 -1.95 7.41
N SER A 485 -5.47 -0.82 8.10
CA SER A 485 -5.35 -0.76 9.56
C SER A 485 -6.58 -1.32 10.29
N LYS A 486 -7.78 -1.20 9.70
CA LYS A 486 -8.98 -1.90 10.20
C LYS A 486 -8.97 -3.39 9.90
N ALA A 487 -8.37 -3.82 8.79
CA ALA A 487 -8.18 -5.23 8.48
C ALA A 487 -7.07 -5.85 9.35
N GLU A 488 -6.03 -5.10 9.69
CA GLU A 488 -4.95 -5.50 10.61
C GLU A 488 -5.37 -5.46 12.09
N GLY A 489 -6.26 -4.54 12.46
CA GLY A 489 -6.85 -4.47 13.81
C GLY A 489 -8.03 -5.42 14.03
N ALA A 490 -8.61 -5.99 12.97
CA ALA A 490 -9.40 -7.19 13.03
C ALA A 490 -8.41 -8.35 12.91
N ALA A 491 -8.07 -8.97 14.05
CA ALA A 491 -7.36 -10.24 14.03
C ALA A 491 -8.00 -11.08 12.92
N LEU A 492 -7.23 -11.39 11.87
CA LEU A 492 -7.71 -12.31 10.84
C LEU A 492 -8.11 -13.58 11.58
N PRO A 493 -9.34 -14.08 11.42
CA PRO A 493 -9.75 -15.26 12.14
C PRO A 493 -8.78 -16.38 11.81
N ASP A 494 -8.20 -17.01 12.84
CA ASP A 494 -7.27 -18.11 12.68
C ASP A 494 -7.85 -19.16 11.74
N ILE A 495 -7.10 -19.51 10.69
CA ILE A 495 -7.54 -20.48 9.72
C ILE A 495 -7.19 -21.88 10.21
N ILE A 496 -8.18 -22.63 10.68
CA ILE A 496 -8.04 -24.03 11.07
C ILE A 496 -7.82 -24.88 9.80
N ARG A 497 -6.62 -25.42 9.65
CA ARG A 497 -6.24 -26.26 8.50
C ARG A 497 -6.63 -27.73 8.70
N SER A 498 -6.52 -28.55 7.66
CA SER A 498 -6.97 -29.96 7.71
C SER A 498 -6.22 -30.86 8.69
N TRP A 499 -5.00 -30.50 9.07
CA TRP A 499 -4.17 -31.22 10.05
C TRP A 499 -4.23 -30.62 11.45
N ASP A 500 -4.86 -29.46 11.63
CA ASP A 500 -4.96 -28.75 12.88
C ASP A 500 -5.98 -29.43 13.80
N LYS A 501 -5.65 -29.60 15.08
CA LYS A 501 -6.50 -30.19 16.09
C LYS A 501 -7.27 -29.14 16.91
N THR A 502 -7.05 -27.86 16.60
CA THR A 502 -7.73 -26.74 17.25
C THR A 502 -9.24 -26.87 17.09
N LEU A 503 -9.97 -26.71 18.17
CA LEU A 503 -11.43 -26.69 18.14
C LEU A 503 -11.92 -25.39 17.47
N PRO A 504 -12.95 -25.46 16.62
CA PRO A 504 -13.51 -24.26 16.01
C PRO A 504 -14.14 -23.35 17.07
N THR A 505 -13.91 -22.05 16.93
CA THR A 505 -14.50 -20.98 17.75
C THR A 505 -15.12 -19.93 16.84
N ASP A 506 -15.83 -18.95 17.41
CA ASP A 506 -16.42 -17.84 16.64
C ASP A 506 -15.35 -16.93 15.98
N ASN A 507 -14.10 -17.04 16.42
CA ASN A 507 -12.98 -16.21 15.96
C ASN A 507 -12.06 -16.90 14.95
N ASN A 508 -12.37 -18.13 14.52
CA ASN A 508 -11.55 -18.83 13.53
C ASN A 508 -12.37 -19.40 12.37
N LEU A 509 -11.72 -19.62 11.24
CA LEU A 509 -12.33 -20.13 10.01
C LEU A 509 -11.69 -21.45 9.60
N PHE A 510 -12.48 -22.34 8.99
CA PHE A 510 -11.93 -23.52 8.35
C PHE A 510 -11.27 -23.14 7.02
N SER A 511 -10.08 -23.66 6.77
CA SER A 511 -9.51 -23.65 5.43
C SER A 511 -10.45 -24.35 4.43
N ALA A 512 -10.33 -24.02 3.13
CA ALA A 512 -11.15 -24.66 2.11
C ALA A 512 -11.04 -26.21 2.15
N ARG A 513 -9.84 -26.73 2.44
CA ARG A 513 -9.59 -28.18 2.58
C ARG A 513 -10.27 -28.75 3.83
N ARG A 514 -10.24 -28.06 4.96
CA ARG A 514 -10.94 -28.47 6.18
C ARG A 514 -12.45 -28.41 6.00
N SER A 515 -12.97 -27.36 5.38
CA SER A 515 -14.40 -27.26 5.07
C SER A 515 -14.89 -28.40 4.17
N GLN A 516 -14.10 -28.81 3.17
CA GLN A 516 -14.44 -29.98 2.34
C GLN A 516 -14.45 -31.29 3.13
N ALA A 517 -13.59 -31.43 4.13
CA ALA A 517 -13.53 -32.63 4.97
C ALA A 517 -14.63 -32.71 6.04
N GLU A 518 -15.08 -31.58 6.55
CA GLU A 518 -16.03 -31.50 7.67
C GLU A 518 -17.49 -31.28 7.21
N HIS A 519 -17.73 -30.80 5.99
CA HIS A 519 -19.08 -30.51 5.51
C HIS A 519 -19.47 -31.43 4.34
N ILE A 520 -20.73 -31.87 4.34
CA ILE A 520 -21.27 -32.66 3.24
C ILE A 520 -21.43 -31.76 2.00
N SER A 521 -20.87 -32.19 0.87
CA SER A 521 -20.95 -31.48 -0.38
C SER A 521 -22.37 -31.43 -0.94
N LYS A 522 -22.86 -30.25 -1.33
CA LYS A 522 -24.13 -30.09 -2.04
C LYS A 522 -24.04 -30.41 -3.54
N LYS A 523 -22.83 -30.58 -4.12
CA LYS A 523 -22.63 -30.73 -5.57
C LYS A 523 -21.95 -32.02 -5.98
N LYS A 524 -21.35 -32.76 -5.07
CA LYS A 524 -20.61 -34.01 -5.31
C LYS A 524 -21.12 -35.11 -4.40
N ASN A 525 -20.95 -36.36 -4.83
CA ASN A 525 -21.20 -37.49 -3.95
C ASN A 525 -20.29 -37.40 -2.73
N ASP A 526 -20.88 -37.50 -1.56
CA ASP A 526 -20.16 -37.42 -0.30
C ASP A 526 -20.66 -38.47 0.70
N ARG A 527 -19.88 -38.76 1.72
CA ARG A 527 -20.18 -39.79 2.68
C ARG A 527 -19.90 -39.32 4.11
N ALA A 528 -20.92 -39.21 4.93
CA ALA A 528 -20.76 -38.99 6.37
C ALA A 528 -20.33 -40.28 7.07
N LYS A 529 -19.27 -40.21 7.91
CA LYS A 529 -18.84 -41.32 8.75
C LYS A 529 -19.61 -41.39 10.06
N GLY A 530 -20.18 -40.30 10.51
CA GLY A 530 -20.98 -40.19 11.71
C GLY A 530 -22.48 -40.21 11.44
N LYS A 531 -23.28 -40.29 12.53
CA LYS A 531 -24.74 -40.16 12.46
C LYS A 531 -25.12 -38.72 12.14
N ILE A 532 -25.97 -38.55 11.12
CA ILE A 532 -26.60 -37.28 10.82
C ILE A 532 -28.02 -37.29 11.34
N THR A 533 -28.43 -36.28 12.08
CA THR A 533 -29.81 -36.10 12.55
C THR A 533 -30.41 -34.89 11.80
N PHE A 534 -31.55 -35.13 11.17
CA PHE A 534 -32.33 -34.09 10.49
C PHE A 534 -33.57 -33.82 11.35
N GLU A 535 -33.61 -32.68 12.02
CA GLU A 535 -34.71 -32.33 12.96
C GLU A 535 -35.99 -31.97 12.21
N ALA A 536 -35.87 -31.41 11.01
CA ALA A 536 -37.00 -30.99 10.16
C ALA A 536 -37.34 -31.99 9.05
N GLY A 537 -36.76 -33.21 9.10
CA GLY A 537 -36.92 -34.20 8.04
C GLY A 537 -35.86 -34.11 6.96
N ALA A 538 -35.93 -35.00 5.97
CA ALA A 538 -35.01 -35.06 4.83
C ALA A 538 -35.75 -35.37 3.55
N SER A 539 -35.46 -34.65 2.48
CA SER A 539 -35.99 -34.81 1.14
C SER A 539 -34.95 -35.38 0.19
N PHE A 540 -35.33 -36.25 -0.72
CA PHE A 540 -34.44 -36.95 -1.64
C PHE A 540 -34.99 -36.88 -3.08
N GLY A 541 -34.08 -36.67 -4.04
CA GLY A 541 -34.41 -36.65 -5.46
C GLY A 541 -34.65 -35.23 -6.00
N GLN A 542 -35.13 -35.16 -7.26
CA GLN A 542 -35.55 -33.91 -7.87
C GLN A 542 -37.03 -33.65 -7.48
N GLU A 543 -37.36 -32.41 -7.19
CA GLU A 543 -38.73 -31.99 -6.87
C GLU A 543 -39.36 -32.72 -5.65
N ASP A 544 -38.53 -33.06 -4.64
CA ASP A 544 -38.98 -33.70 -3.39
C ASP A 544 -39.76 -35.00 -3.57
N ASN A 545 -39.37 -35.80 -4.57
CA ASN A 545 -40.08 -37.04 -4.93
C ASN A 545 -40.02 -38.17 -3.89
N ALA A 546 -39.19 -38.04 -2.87
CA ALA A 546 -39.10 -38.94 -1.73
C ALA A 546 -38.61 -38.20 -0.50
N GLY A 547 -38.99 -38.60 0.68
CA GLY A 547 -38.55 -37.94 1.89
C GLY A 547 -38.98 -38.63 3.18
N ILE A 548 -38.51 -38.09 4.30
CA ILE A 548 -38.95 -38.44 5.67
C ILE A 548 -39.23 -37.12 6.35
N ASP A 549 -40.48 -36.92 6.81
CA ASP A 549 -40.90 -35.72 7.52
C ASP A 549 -40.34 -35.67 8.98
N ASP A 550 -40.61 -34.55 9.67
CA ASP A 550 -40.23 -34.31 11.07
C ASP A 550 -40.91 -35.26 12.05
N LYS A 551 -42.00 -35.93 11.65
CA LYS A 551 -42.76 -36.91 12.42
C LYS A 551 -42.31 -38.35 12.14
N GLY A 552 -41.36 -38.53 11.20
CA GLY A 552 -40.86 -39.84 10.80
C GLY A 552 -41.69 -40.57 9.78
N ASN A 553 -42.68 -39.90 9.11
CA ASN A 553 -43.40 -40.52 8.01
C ASN A 553 -42.50 -40.53 6.77
N ALA A 554 -42.37 -41.70 6.13
CA ALA A 554 -41.57 -41.84 4.91
C ALA A 554 -42.47 -41.96 3.68
N GLU A 555 -42.20 -41.15 2.64
CA GLU A 555 -42.81 -41.25 1.32
C GLU A 555 -41.70 -41.68 0.33
N LEU A 556 -41.88 -42.83 -0.31
CA LEU A 556 -40.91 -43.44 -1.20
C LEU A 556 -41.61 -43.98 -2.46
N LEU A 557 -41.03 -43.74 -3.64
CA LEU A 557 -41.55 -44.28 -4.89
C LEU A 557 -41.42 -45.81 -4.97
N THR A 558 -40.35 -46.34 -4.41
CA THR A 558 -40.11 -47.78 -4.34
C THR A 558 -39.33 -48.11 -3.09
N LEU A 559 -39.77 -49.18 -2.38
CA LEU A 559 -39.07 -49.70 -1.21
C LEU A 559 -38.59 -51.12 -1.47
N VAL A 560 -37.29 -51.37 -1.40
CA VAL A 560 -36.68 -52.68 -1.43
C VAL A 560 -36.17 -53.02 -0.03
N VAL A 561 -36.78 -54.00 0.57
CA VAL A 561 -36.41 -54.49 1.91
C VAL A 561 -35.57 -55.75 1.76
N ARG A 562 -34.35 -55.76 2.29
CA ARG A 562 -33.42 -56.90 2.10
C ARG A 562 -33.65 -58.08 3.06
N GLU A 563 -34.16 -57.80 4.24
CA GLU A 563 -34.40 -58.84 5.23
C GLU A 563 -35.89 -58.91 5.60
N PHE A 564 -36.40 -57.97 6.31
CA PHE A 564 -37.81 -57.95 6.73
C PHE A 564 -38.29 -56.54 7.06
N LEU A 565 -39.59 -56.36 6.98
CA LEU A 565 -40.33 -55.20 7.45
C LEU A 565 -41.29 -55.68 8.56
N ARG A 566 -41.29 -55.04 9.72
CA ARG A 566 -42.15 -55.43 10.88
C ARG A 566 -42.67 -54.23 11.66
N SER A 567 -43.74 -54.47 12.46
CA SER A 567 -44.17 -53.52 13.47
C SER A 567 -43.09 -53.36 14.57
N PRO A 568 -43.04 -52.20 15.30
CA PRO A 568 -42.09 -51.98 16.37
C PRO A 568 -42.07 -53.08 17.43
N LYS A 569 -43.23 -53.68 17.68
CA LYS A 569 -43.38 -54.85 18.54
C LYS A 569 -43.89 -56.01 17.67
N PHE A 570 -43.09 -57.03 17.56
CA PHE A 570 -43.40 -58.29 16.86
C PHE A 570 -42.95 -59.46 17.69
N VAL A 571 -43.86 -60.36 17.98
CA VAL A 571 -43.61 -61.62 18.67
C VAL A 571 -44.15 -62.74 17.80
N ASP A 572 -43.31 -63.69 17.43
CA ASP A 572 -43.69 -64.80 16.59
C ASP A 572 -44.40 -65.90 17.40
N GLY A 573 -45.28 -66.64 16.73
CA GLY A 573 -45.99 -67.80 17.30
C GLY A 573 -47.50 -67.68 17.34
N LEU A 574 -48.19 -68.73 17.83
CA LEU A 574 -49.68 -68.82 17.78
C LEU A 574 -50.41 -67.77 18.63
N PHE A 575 -49.74 -67.25 19.61
CA PHE A 575 -50.17 -66.14 20.46
C PHE A 575 -49.28 -64.89 20.29
N GLY A 576 -48.73 -64.75 19.08
CA GLY A 576 -47.86 -63.64 18.79
C GLY A 576 -48.58 -62.30 18.68
N GLU A 577 -47.80 -61.21 18.60
CA GLU A 577 -48.27 -59.85 18.53
C GLU A 577 -47.55 -59.07 17.42
N GLY A 578 -48.30 -58.32 16.60
CA GLY A 578 -47.76 -57.44 15.57
C GLY A 578 -47.76 -58.03 14.17
N TRP A 579 -47.02 -57.43 13.28
CA TRP A 579 -46.95 -57.92 11.90
C TRP A 579 -45.49 -57.92 11.41
N ARG A 580 -45.19 -58.88 10.46
CA ARG A 580 -43.88 -58.98 9.79
C ARG A 580 -44.09 -59.43 8.34
N LEU A 581 -43.37 -58.76 7.43
CA LEU A 581 -43.19 -59.19 6.06
C LEU A 581 -41.75 -59.55 5.82
N TRP A 582 -41.45 -60.78 5.37
CA TRP A 582 -40.07 -61.24 5.15
C TRP A 582 -40.02 -62.23 3.99
N MET A 583 -38.79 -62.57 3.57
CA MET A 583 -38.55 -63.59 2.55
C MET A 583 -37.91 -64.80 3.23
N GLU A 584 -38.39 -65.97 2.89
CA GLU A 584 -37.80 -67.27 3.28
C GLU A 584 -37.97 -68.26 2.10
N ASP A 585 -36.93 -68.97 1.74
CA ASP A 585 -36.89 -69.92 0.63
C ASP A 585 -37.45 -69.35 -0.71
N ALA A 586 -37.11 -68.10 -1.02
CA ALA A 586 -37.62 -67.35 -2.16
C ALA A 586 -39.14 -67.06 -2.19
N LEU A 587 -39.82 -67.29 -1.08
CA LEU A 587 -41.25 -66.96 -0.91
C LEU A 587 -41.44 -65.75 0.03
N SER A 588 -42.45 -64.94 -0.29
CA SER A 588 -42.83 -63.83 0.57
C SER A 588 -43.82 -64.33 1.66
N HIS A 589 -43.48 -64.07 2.90
CA HIS A 589 -44.30 -64.42 4.05
C HIS A 589 -44.84 -63.12 4.72
N LEU A 590 -46.11 -63.16 5.12
CA LEU A 590 -46.78 -62.13 5.90
C LEU A 590 -47.41 -62.76 7.11
N THR A 591 -46.92 -62.38 8.32
CA THR A 591 -47.57 -62.70 9.60
C THR A 591 -48.25 -61.44 10.09
N ILE A 592 -49.54 -61.56 10.55
CA ILE A 592 -50.36 -60.46 10.93
C ILE A 592 -51.43 -60.91 11.90
N ASP A 593 -51.70 -60.14 12.97
CA ASP A 593 -52.69 -60.46 13.99
C ASP A 593 -54.11 -60.48 13.46
N LYS A 594 -54.42 -59.54 12.58
CA LYS A 594 -55.75 -59.39 11.98
C LYS A 594 -55.68 -58.86 10.57
N LEU A 595 -56.21 -59.64 9.61
CA LEU A 595 -56.39 -59.16 8.21
C LEU A 595 -57.85 -58.74 7.98
N THR A 596 -58.07 -57.49 7.61
CA THR A 596 -59.37 -57.00 7.13
C THR A 596 -59.24 -56.70 5.66
N VAL A 597 -59.91 -57.50 4.83
CA VAL A 597 -59.98 -57.27 3.38
C VAL A 597 -61.28 -56.51 3.08
N ARG A 598 -61.15 -55.34 2.42
CA ARG A 598 -62.27 -54.58 1.88
C ARG A 598 -62.36 -54.89 0.40
N GLN A 599 -63.58 -55.18 -0.09
CA GLN A 599 -63.89 -55.28 -1.52
C GLN A 599 -63.98 -53.89 -2.16
#